data_f3f986be2f6f006fdb9260e411ddcd09
#
_entry.id   f3f986be2f6f006fdb9260e411ddcd09
#
_cell.length_a   1.000
_cell.length_b   1.000
_cell.length_c   1.000
_cell.angle_alpha   90.00
_cell.angle_beta   90.00
_cell.angle_gamma   90.00
#
_symmetry.space_group_name_H-M   'P 1'
#
loop_
_entity.id
_entity.type
_entity.pdbx_description
1 polymer ?
#
loop_
_entity_poly.entity_id
_entity_poly.type
_entity_poly.pdbx_seq_one_letter_code
_entity_poly.pdbx_strand_id
1 'polypeptide(L)'
;MKQLIIFILIIPLLGMVPPDKKKQRKVVEHYVTTLLNTEDENIKDVFSLMKITKGHDKERMDDLADFLLELKKQLKGQKYKILSYCEAYKGITETWGDPVPSERGDVYYIYNIKEGVVLYFAPVIVNRNNEIICIVMGFTDRQELCFIYL
;
A
#
# COMPACT_ATOMS: atom_id res chain seq x y z
N MET A 1 15.07 -57.10 -21.72
CA MET A 1 14.54 -55.72 -21.94
C MET A 1 14.02 -55.19 -20.62
N LYS A 2 14.76 -54.25 -19.98
CA LYS A 2 14.34 -53.63 -18.72
C LYS A 2 13.53 -52.39 -19.08
N GLN A 3 12.23 -52.40 -18.77
CA GLN A 3 11.38 -51.25 -18.93
C GLN A 3 11.72 -50.24 -17.81
N LEU A 4 12.21 -49.08 -18.19
CA LEU A 4 12.46 -47.96 -17.30
C LEU A 4 11.12 -47.22 -17.08
N ILE A 5 10.49 -47.44 -15.93
CA ILE A 5 9.29 -46.71 -15.56
C ILE A 5 9.74 -45.32 -15.06
N ILE A 6 9.58 -44.32 -15.91
CA ILE A 6 9.80 -42.92 -15.51
C ILE A 6 8.57 -42.49 -14.70
N PHE A 7 8.73 -42.43 -13.38
CA PHE A 7 7.77 -41.72 -12.53
C PHE A 7 7.92 -40.22 -12.76
N ILE A 8 7.05 -39.63 -13.59
CA ILE A 8 6.89 -38.20 -13.66
C ILE A 8 6.17 -37.76 -12.39
N LEU A 9 6.95 -37.22 -11.44
CA LEU A 9 6.44 -36.60 -10.23
C LEU A 9 5.75 -35.29 -10.67
N ILE A 10 4.45 -35.37 -10.92
CA ILE A 10 3.62 -34.16 -11.09
C ILE A 10 3.52 -33.54 -9.70
N ILE A 11 4.46 -32.64 -9.42
CA ILE A 11 4.32 -31.70 -8.30
C ILE A 11 3.11 -30.84 -8.66
N PRO A 12 1.99 -30.89 -7.91
CA PRO A 12 0.95 -29.92 -8.12
C PRO A 12 1.60 -28.55 -7.84
N LEU A 13 1.84 -27.77 -8.88
CA LEU A 13 1.97 -26.35 -8.78
C LEU A 13 0.66 -25.87 -8.15
N LEU A 14 0.60 -25.90 -6.81
CA LEU A 14 -0.42 -25.23 -6.04
C LEU A 14 -0.40 -23.80 -6.51
N GLY A 15 -1.31 -23.52 -7.44
CA GLY A 15 -1.39 -22.30 -8.19
C GLY A 15 -1.37 -21.13 -7.23
N MET A 16 -0.29 -20.40 -7.24
CA MET A 16 -0.29 -19.02 -6.75
C MET A 16 -1.31 -18.30 -7.63
N VAL A 17 -2.56 -18.23 -7.15
CA VAL A 17 -3.56 -17.41 -7.79
C VAL A 17 -2.97 -16.00 -7.81
N PRO A 18 -2.77 -15.40 -9.00
CA PRO A 18 -2.23 -14.07 -9.07
C PRO A 18 -3.15 -13.13 -8.28
N PRO A 19 -2.60 -12.20 -7.52
CA PRO A 19 -3.40 -11.27 -6.72
C PRO A 19 -4.41 -10.56 -7.62
N ASP A 20 -5.67 -10.54 -7.20
CA ASP A 20 -6.73 -9.84 -7.92
C ASP A 20 -6.53 -8.33 -7.74
N LYS A 21 -5.81 -7.72 -8.67
CA LYS A 21 -5.49 -6.28 -8.67
C LYS A 21 -6.73 -5.39 -8.60
N LYS A 22 -7.85 -5.84 -9.16
CA LYS A 22 -9.12 -5.12 -9.07
C LYS A 22 -9.66 -5.14 -7.64
N LYS A 23 -9.54 -6.27 -6.95
CA LYS A 23 -9.94 -6.42 -5.56
C LYS A 23 -9.05 -5.60 -4.64
N GLN A 24 -7.74 -5.64 -4.85
CA GLN A 24 -6.79 -4.84 -4.08
C GLN A 24 -7.01 -3.34 -4.24
N ARG A 25 -7.27 -2.85 -5.47
CA ARG A 25 -7.61 -1.44 -5.71
C ARG A 25 -8.85 -1.03 -4.92
N LYS A 26 -9.89 -1.87 -4.86
CA LYS A 26 -11.09 -1.61 -4.04
C LYS A 26 -10.78 -1.52 -2.55
N VAL A 27 -9.83 -2.30 -2.06
CA VAL A 27 -9.37 -2.19 -0.66
C VAL A 27 -8.76 -0.82 -0.40
N VAL A 28 -7.93 -0.32 -1.31
CA VAL A 28 -7.33 1.02 -1.18
C VAL A 28 -8.39 2.11 -1.32
N GLU A 29 -9.33 1.98 -2.25
CA GLU A 29 -10.47 2.92 -2.41
C GLU A 29 -11.32 2.96 -1.14
N HIS A 30 -11.60 1.81 -0.55
CA HIS A 30 -12.35 1.72 0.71
C HIS A 30 -11.59 2.38 1.87
N TYR A 31 -10.27 2.13 1.97
CA TYR A 31 -9.42 2.78 2.96
C TYR A 31 -9.47 4.30 2.84
N VAL A 32 -9.26 4.86 1.64
CA VAL A 32 -9.29 6.32 1.44
C VAL A 32 -10.67 6.90 1.75
N THR A 33 -11.74 6.22 1.32
CA THR A 33 -13.11 6.67 1.60
C THR A 33 -13.39 6.67 3.09
N THR A 34 -12.99 5.63 3.82
CA THR A 34 -13.16 5.56 5.27
C THR A 34 -12.35 6.64 5.97
N LEU A 35 -11.08 6.82 5.59
CA LEU A 35 -10.21 7.87 6.13
C LEU A 35 -10.85 9.25 5.99
N LEU A 36 -11.39 9.58 4.81
CA LEU A 36 -11.99 10.90 4.55
C LEU A 36 -13.29 11.12 5.32
N ASN A 37 -14.06 10.07 5.60
CA ASN A 37 -15.36 10.13 6.27
C ASN A 37 -15.28 9.96 7.80
N THR A 38 -14.17 9.42 8.33
CA THR A 38 -13.99 9.26 9.78
C THR A 38 -13.74 10.63 10.42
N GLU A 39 -14.38 10.92 11.56
CA GLU A 39 -14.11 12.15 12.32
C GLU A 39 -12.69 12.13 12.90
N ASP A 40 -12.09 13.32 13.09
CA ASP A 40 -10.68 13.43 13.50
C ASP A 40 -10.43 12.79 14.86
N GLU A 41 -11.38 12.91 15.79
CA GLU A 41 -11.34 12.30 17.12
C GLU A 41 -11.41 10.76 17.09
N ASN A 42 -11.96 10.20 16.01
CA ASN A 42 -12.13 8.75 15.82
C ASN A 42 -11.13 8.19 14.78
N ILE A 43 -10.08 8.92 14.44
CA ILE A 43 -9.15 8.54 13.35
C ILE A 43 -8.54 7.15 13.54
N LYS A 44 -8.39 6.70 14.77
CA LYS A 44 -7.88 5.36 15.11
C LYS A 44 -8.79 4.22 14.66
N ASP A 45 -10.07 4.47 14.36
CA ASP A 45 -11.00 3.46 13.83
C ASP A 45 -10.56 2.97 12.45
N VAL A 46 -9.82 3.81 11.69
CA VAL A 46 -9.23 3.46 10.39
C VAL A 46 -8.22 2.32 10.51
N PHE A 47 -7.62 2.10 11.69
CA PHE A 47 -6.68 1.00 11.93
C PHE A 47 -7.31 -0.38 11.75
N SER A 48 -8.63 -0.50 11.90
CA SER A 48 -9.37 -1.74 11.64
C SER A 48 -9.27 -2.25 10.19
N LEU A 49 -8.91 -1.36 9.25
CA LEU A 49 -8.69 -1.69 7.83
C LEU A 49 -7.26 -2.17 7.54
N MET A 50 -6.38 -2.14 8.54
CA MET A 50 -4.95 -2.42 8.38
C MET A 50 -4.56 -3.67 9.17
N LYS A 51 -3.60 -4.40 8.64
CA LYS A 51 -2.96 -5.49 9.37
C LYS A 51 -1.81 -4.96 10.18
N ILE A 52 -2.10 -4.54 11.40
CA ILE A 52 -1.09 -4.07 12.33
C ILE A 52 -0.48 -5.27 13.05
N THR A 53 0.84 -5.40 12.98
CA THR A 53 1.58 -6.48 13.64
C THR A 53 1.55 -6.26 15.15
N LYS A 54 1.41 -7.33 15.91
CA LYS A 54 1.46 -7.27 17.38
C LYS A 54 2.83 -6.76 17.86
N GLY A 55 2.84 -5.83 18.80
CA GLY A 55 4.07 -5.29 19.41
C GLY A 55 4.35 -3.82 19.09
N HIS A 56 3.45 -3.13 18.41
CA HIS A 56 3.52 -1.67 18.33
C HIS A 56 3.16 -1.07 19.69
N ASP A 57 4.05 -0.23 20.19
CA ASP A 57 3.79 0.55 21.40
C ASP A 57 2.77 1.67 21.16
N LYS A 58 2.35 2.30 22.23
CA LYS A 58 1.36 3.38 22.18
C LYS A 58 1.87 4.57 21.36
N GLU A 59 3.14 4.93 21.49
CA GLU A 59 3.78 6.06 20.82
C GLU A 59 3.69 5.90 19.31
N ARG A 60 4.08 4.73 18.80
CA ARG A 60 4.00 4.42 17.36
C ARG A 60 2.56 4.43 16.81
N MET A 61 1.58 4.03 17.63
CA MET A 61 0.16 4.10 17.25
C MET A 61 -0.37 5.53 17.23
N ASP A 62 0.16 6.40 18.11
CA ASP A 62 -0.17 7.81 18.11
C ASP A 62 0.47 8.51 16.89
N ASP A 63 1.73 8.23 16.57
CA ASP A 63 2.40 8.73 15.34
C ASP A 63 1.64 8.31 14.07
N LEU A 64 1.15 7.07 14.03
CA LEU A 64 0.35 6.59 12.92
C LEU A 64 -0.99 7.34 12.80
N ALA A 65 -1.62 7.66 13.93
CA ALA A 65 -2.84 8.46 13.95
C ALA A 65 -2.59 9.88 13.43
N ASP A 66 -1.49 10.51 13.84
CA ASP A 66 -1.09 11.84 13.37
C ASP A 66 -0.80 11.84 11.87
N PHE A 67 -0.13 10.79 11.36
CA PHE A 67 0.06 10.60 9.92
C PHE A 67 -1.27 10.50 9.17
N LEU A 68 -2.25 9.75 9.69
CA LEU A 68 -3.56 9.63 9.07
C LEU A 68 -4.33 10.96 9.05
N LEU A 69 -4.23 11.76 10.12
CA LEU A 69 -4.82 13.08 10.18
C LEU A 69 -4.22 14.03 9.14
N GLU A 70 -2.88 14.01 8.98
CA GLU A 70 -2.22 14.82 7.96
C GLU A 70 -2.59 14.36 6.55
N LEU A 71 -2.60 13.05 6.28
CA LEU A 71 -3.03 12.50 4.99
C LEU A 71 -4.47 12.90 4.66
N LYS A 72 -5.38 12.78 5.64
CA LYS A 72 -6.77 13.20 5.48
C LYS A 72 -6.87 14.68 5.14
N LYS A 73 -6.12 15.55 5.83
CA LYS A 73 -6.08 16.98 5.58
C LYS A 73 -5.60 17.30 4.16
N GLN A 74 -4.58 16.59 3.68
CA GLN A 74 -4.03 16.74 2.33
C GLN A 74 -5.00 16.29 1.23
N LEU A 75 -5.88 15.33 1.54
CA LEU A 75 -6.82 14.76 0.56
C LEU A 75 -8.20 15.44 0.61
N LYS A 76 -8.60 15.98 1.75
CA LYS A 76 -9.95 16.53 1.97
C LYS A 76 -10.22 17.72 1.03
N GLY A 77 -11.27 17.60 0.21
CA GLY A 77 -11.65 18.62 -0.75
C GLY A 77 -10.73 18.74 -1.97
N GLN A 78 -9.75 17.87 -2.10
CA GLN A 78 -8.82 17.83 -3.22
C GLN A 78 -9.15 16.72 -4.21
N LYS A 79 -8.70 16.88 -5.45
CA LYS A 79 -8.72 15.79 -6.43
C LYS A 79 -7.55 14.85 -6.17
N TYR A 80 -7.82 13.56 -6.06
CA TYR A 80 -6.78 12.55 -5.92
C TYR A 80 -7.00 11.41 -6.93
N LYS A 81 -5.95 10.64 -7.16
CA LYS A 81 -5.96 9.41 -7.94
C LYS A 81 -5.29 8.30 -7.14
N ILE A 82 -5.77 7.08 -7.35
CA ILE A 82 -5.12 5.87 -6.84
C ILE A 82 -4.51 5.17 -8.04
N LEU A 83 -3.19 5.05 -8.06
CA LEU A 83 -2.41 4.44 -9.13
C LEU A 83 -1.66 3.23 -8.60
N SER A 84 -1.66 2.12 -9.34
CA SER A 84 -0.75 1.01 -9.09
C SER A 84 0.70 1.44 -9.34
N TYR A 85 1.67 0.67 -8.82
CA TYR A 85 3.08 0.90 -9.08
C TYR A 85 3.39 1.10 -10.58
N CYS A 86 2.87 0.23 -11.45
CA CYS A 86 3.11 0.33 -12.89
C CYS A 86 2.49 1.57 -13.54
N GLU A 87 1.32 2.02 -13.06
CA GLU A 87 0.67 3.24 -13.54
C GLU A 87 1.43 4.48 -13.05
N ALA A 88 1.88 4.47 -11.80
CA ALA A 88 2.68 5.52 -11.21
C ALA A 88 4.03 5.68 -11.92
N TYR A 89 4.75 4.58 -12.13
CA TYR A 89 6.05 4.57 -12.80
C TYR A 89 6.00 5.15 -14.22
N LYS A 90 4.89 4.97 -14.94
CA LYS A 90 4.71 5.52 -16.29
C LYS A 90 4.30 6.99 -16.31
N GLY A 91 3.72 7.51 -15.24
CA GLY A 91 3.06 8.81 -15.22
C GLY A 91 3.69 9.87 -14.33
N ILE A 92 4.65 9.51 -13.46
CA ILE A 92 5.11 10.42 -12.39
C ILE A 92 6.64 10.39 -12.28
N THR A 93 7.31 10.70 -13.37
CA THR A 93 8.78 10.73 -13.40
C THR A 93 9.41 12.06 -12.97
N GLU A 94 8.63 13.10 -12.66
CA GLU A 94 9.20 14.45 -12.65
C GLU A 94 9.32 15.14 -11.28
N THR A 95 8.78 14.65 -10.16
CA THR A 95 8.72 15.52 -8.96
C THR A 95 9.18 14.93 -7.62
N TRP A 96 9.20 13.62 -7.41
CA TRP A 96 9.45 13.05 -6.05
C TRP A 96 10.30 11.76 -6.03
N GLY A 97 11.02 11.47 -7.07
CA GLY A 97 11.75 10.22 -7.21
C GLY A 97 10.90 9.10 -7.84
N ASP A 98 11.55 8.03 -8.23
CA ASP A 98 10.89 6.89 -8.85
C ASP A 98 10.00 6.15 -7.85
N PRO A 99 8.82 5.67 -8.26
CA PRO A 99 8.02 4.78 -7.43
C PRO A 99 8.83 3.54 -7.02
N VAL A 100 8.74 3.14 -5.77
CA VAL A 100 9.48 2.01 -5.22
C VAL A 100 8.60 0.76 -5.23
N PRO A 101 9.07 -0.39 -5.76
CA PRO A 101 8.35 -1.66 -5.66
C PRO A 101 8.46 -2.25 -4.27
N SER A 102 7.54 -3.14 -3.90
CA SER A 102 7.60 -3.90 -2.65
C SER A 102 7.62 -5.40 -2.93
N GLU A 103 8.45 -6.14 -2.18
CA GLU A 103 8.48 -7.60 -2.20
C GLU A 103 7.32 -8.23 -1.39
N ARG A 104 6.70 -7.47 -0.49
CA ARG A 104 5.66 -7.96 0.44
C ARG A 104 4.24 -7.81 -0.07
N GLY A 105 4.03 -7.04 -1.15
CA GLY A 105 2.72 -6.82 -1.73
C GLY A 105 2.71 -5.87 -2.90
N ASP A 106 1.55 -5.67 -3.49
CA ASP A 106 1.36 -4.70 -4.56
C ASP A 106 1.28 -3.28 -3.97
N VAL A 107 2.02 -2.36 -4.56
CA VAL A 107 2.05 -0.96 -4.13
C VAL A 107 1.04 -0.15 -4.92
N TYR A 108 0.24 0.58 -4.21
CA TYR A 108 -0.65 1.61 -4.72
C TYR A 108 -0.22 2.96 -4.17
N TYR A 109 -0.36 3.99 -4.97
CA TYR A 109 -0.03 5.36 -4.58
C TYR A 109 -1.29 6.22 -4.65
N ILE A 110 -1.54 6.97 -3.59
CA ILE A 110 -2.59 7.98 -3.54
C ILE A 110 -1.93 9.32 -3.87
N TYR A 111 -2.32 9.90 -4.98
CA TYR A 111 -1.79 11.19 -5.46
C TYR A 111 -2.81 12.29 -5.27
N ASN A 112 -2.41 13.34 -4.59
CA ASN A 112 -3.10 14.62 -4.65
C ASN A 112 -2.57 15.41 -5.84
N ILE A 113 -3.47 15.84 -6.74
CA ILE A 113 -3.14 16.56 -7.97
C ILE A 113 -3.85 17.91 -7.95
N LYS A 114 -3.09 18.98 -7.93
CA LYS A 114 -3.60 20.33 -8.10
C LYS A 114 -2.96 20.96 -9.34
N GLU A 115 -3.81 21.44 -10.28
CA GLU A 115 -3.36 22.12 -11.50
C GLU A 115 -2.33 21.34 -12.33
N GLY A 116 -2.43 20.01 -12.33
CA GLY A 116 -1.48 19.13 -13.04
C GLY A 116 -0.18 18.83 -12.27
N VAL A 117 0.01 19.41 -11.09
CA VAL A 117 1.17 19.19 -10.23
C VAL A 117 0.83 18.19 -9.14
N VAL A 118 1.71 17.20 -8.93
CA VAL A 118 1.62 16.28 -7.80
C VAL A 118 2.08 17.02 -6.55
N LEU A 119 1.15 17.29 -5.63
CA LEU A 119 1.47 17.95 -4.36
C LEU A 119 1.87 16.98 -3.28
N TYR A 120 1.31 15.78 -3.32
CA TYR A 120 1.49 14.78 -2.29
C TYR A 120 1.24 13.38 -2.85
N PHE A 121 2.00 12.41 -2.39
CA PHE A 121 1.70 11.01 -2.64
C PHE A 121 1.89 10.19 -1.36
N ALA A 122 1.02 9.21 -1.16
CA ALA A 122 1.12 8.26 -0.06
C ALA A 122 1.09 6.84 -0.63
N PRO A 123 2.03 5.98 -0.24
CA PRO A 123 2.01 4.58 -0.62
C PRO A 123 0.98 3.83 0.22
N VAL A 124 0.37 2.82 -0.38
CA VAL A 124 -0.41 1.80 0.31
C VAL A 124 0.01 0.44 -0.24
N ILE A 125 0.52 -0.43 0.62
CA ILE A 125 0.89 -1.79 0.22
C ILE A 125 -0.21 -2.74 0.65
N VAL A 126 -0.71 -3.49 -0.34
CA VAL A 126 -1.72 -4.53 -0.13
C VAL A 126 -1.09 -5.90 -0.38
N ASN A 127 -1.13 -6.78 0.62
CA ASN A 127 -0.58 -8.12 0.50
C ASN A 127 -1.50 -9.05 -0.33
N ARG A 128 -1.07 -10.30 -0.53
CA ARG A 128 -1.82 -11.31 -1.30
C ARG A 128 -3.17 -11.68 -0.68
N ASN A 129 -3.36 -11.43 0.61
CA ASN A 129 -4.61 -11.65 1.31
C ASN A 129 -5.57 -10.45 1.21
N ASN A 130 -5.21 -9.42 0.45
CA ASN A 130 -5.92 -8.15 0.34
C ASN A 130 -6.00 -7.38 1.67
N GLU A 131 -4.93 -7.45 2.47
CA GLU A 131 -4.78 -6.71 3.72
C GLU A 131 -3.79 -5.56 3.50
N ILE A 132 -4.08 -4.37 4.03
CA ILE A 132 -3.14 -3.24 4.03
C ILE A 132 -2.07 -3.51 5.09
N ILE A 133 -0.81 -3.54 4.66
CA ILE A 133 0.35 -3.84 5.51
C ILE A 133 1.35 -2.69 5.63
N CYS A 134 1.17 -1.63 4.86
CA CYS A 134 2.01 -0.43 4.94
C CYS A 134 1.26 0.76 4.33
N ILE A 135 1.40 1.93 4.94
CA ILE A 135 0.88 3.21 4.46
C ILE A 135 1.90 4.34 4.59
N VAL A 136 3.10 4.06 5.09
CA VAL A 136 4.13 5.05 5.39
C VAL A 136 5.44 4.68 4.70
N MET A 137 6.09 5.69 4.15
CA MET A 137 7.48 5.60 3.70
C MET A 137 8.36 6.43 4.61
N GLY A 138 9.58 5.98 4.81
CA GLY A 138 10.61 6.69 5.55
C GLY A 138 11.97 6.57 4.85
N PHE A 139 12.99 7.10 5.49
CA PHE A 139 14.36 6.98 5.01
C PHE A 139 15.17 6.12 5.98
N THR A 140 16.03 5.28 5.42
CA THR A 140 17.05 4.56 6.18
C THR A 140 18.14 5.55 6.64
N ASP A 141 19.03 5.10 7.53
CA ASP A 141 20.23 5.86 7.94
C ASP A 141 21.14 6.25 6.75
N ARG A 142 21.02 5.53 5.63
CA ARG A 142 21.72 5.82 4.37
C ARG A 142 20.96 6.76 3.44
N GLN A 143 19.86 7.36 3.92
CA GLN A 143 18.96 8.21 3.14
C GLN A 143 18.29 7.48 1.96
N GLU A 144 18.20 6.16 2.00
CA GLU A 144 17.46 5.37 1.03
C GLU A 144 15.98 5.31 1.44
N LEU A 145 15.08 5.49 0.48
CA LEU A 145 13.64 5.43 0.71
C LEU A 145 13.22 3.99 1.02
N CYS A 146 12.47 3.78 2.09
CA CYS A 146 11.98 2.47 2.50
C CYS A 146 10.52 2.51 2.97
N PHE A 147 9.86 1.35 2.93
CA PHE A 147 8.50 1.19 3.48
C PHE A 147 8.56 0.85 4.96
N ILE A 148 7.73 1.53 5.75
CA ILE A 148 7.55 1.23 7.18
C ILE A 148 6.32 0.32 7.28
N TYR A 149 6.54 -0.96 7.56
CA TYR A 149 5.47 -1.95 7.70
C TYR A 149 4.79 -1.85 9.07
N LEU A 150 3.46 -2.04 9.05
CA LEU A 150 2.56 -1.97 10.18
C LEU A 150 2.61 -3.23 11.06
#